data_5dbc18eff43cb6a1726534d28b29fcfd
#
_entry.id   5dbc18eff43cb6a1726534d28b29fcfd
#
_cell.length_a   1.000
_cell.length_b   1.000
_cell.length_c   1.000
_cell.angle_alpha   90.00
_cell.angle_beta   90.00
_cell.angle_gamma   90.00
#
_symmetry.space_group_name_H-M   'P 1'
#
loop_
_entity.id
_entity.type
_entity.pdbx_description
1 polymer ?
#
loop_
_entity_poly.entity_id
_entity_poly.type
_entity_poly.pdbx_seq_one_letter_code
_entity_poly.pdbx_strand_id
1 'polypeptide(L)' 'MERKRVSASNLRAVGYDAGKQLLEIEFSSGSIVQYSGVSPEVHRRFMSSPSPGSFYQDQIDENFPSRKVR' A
#
# COMPACT_ATOMS: atom_id res chain seq x y z
N MET A 1 11.58 2.66 -6.31
CA MET A 1 10.88 1.98 -5.19
C MET A 1 10.61 0.54 -5.59
N GLU A 2 11.12 -0.37 -4.81
CA GLU A 2 10.92 -1.79 -5.07
C GLU A 2 9.56 -2.25 -4.53
N ARG A 3 8.83 -3.03 -5.33
CA ARG A 3 7.51 -3.52 -4.96
C ARG A 3 7.54 -5.02 -4.72
N LYS A 4 6.88 -5.44 -3.65
CA LYS A 4 6.72 -6.85 -3.32
C LYS A 4 5.31 -7.31 -3.65
N ARG A 5 5.19 -8.52 -4.16
CA ARG A 5 3.87 -9.09 -4.45
C ARG A 5 3.14 -9.44 -3.17
N VAL A 6 1.83 -9.22 -3.17
CA VAL A 6 0.99 -9.56 -2.02
C VAL A 6 -0.15 -10.47 -2.48
N SER A 7 -0.54 -11.38 -1.58
CA SER A 7 -1.64 -12.32 -1.85
C SER A 7 -2.96 -11.68 -1.41
N ALA A 8 -3.56 -10.91 -2.30
CA ALA A 8 -4.87 -10.32 -2.06
C ALA A 8 -5.63 -10.25 -3.38
N SER A 9 -6.96 -10.31 -3.32
CA SER A 9 -7.77 -10.39 -4.51
C SER A 9 -7.69 -9.14 -5.39
N ASN A 10 -7.52 -7.97 -4.77
CA ASN A 10 -7.50 -6.70 -5.48
C ASN A 10 -6.14 -5.99 -5.46
N LEU A 11 -5.15 -6.54 -4.79
CA LEU A 11 -3.81 -5.97 -4.69
C LEU A 11 -2.82 -6.88 -5.39
N ARG A 12 -1.93 -6.30 -6.20
CA ARG A 12 -0.90 -7.07 -6.90
C ARG A 12 0.46 -6.92 -6.22
N ALA A 13 0.86 -5.70 -5.90
CA ALA A 13 2.18 -5.44 -5.33
C ALA A 13 2.17 -4.19 -4.49
N VAL A 14 3.12 -4.10 -3.56
CA VAL A 14 3.26 -2.97 -2.65
C VAL A 14 4.71 -2.54 -2.61
N GLY A 15 4.95 -1.24 -2.74
CA GLY A 15 6.26 -0.64 -2.58
C GLY A 15 6.24 0.40 -1.48
N TYR A 16 7.38 0.65 -0.85
CA TYR A 16 7.44 1.61 0.24
C TYR A 16 8.78 2.33 0.24
N ASP A 17 8.73 3.64 0.49
CA ASP A 17 9.91 4.49 0.66
C ASP A 17 9.86 5.08 2.07
N ALA A 18 10.69 4.52 2.97
CA ALA A 18 10.69 4.94 4.37
C ALA A 18 11.18 6.39 4.54
N GLY A 19 12.10 6.84 3.70
CA GLY A 19 12.61 8.20 3.78
C GLY A 19 11.56 9.24 3.47
N LYS A 20 10.64 8.93 2.57
CA LYS A 20 9.55 9.82 2.18
C LYS A 20 8.22 9.45 2.83
N GLN A 21 8.18 8.34 3.56
CA GLN A 21 6.94 7.77 4.13
C GLN A 21 5.87 7.60 3.06
N LEU A 22 6.30 7.10 1.90
CA LEU A 22 5.44 6.97 0.73
C LEU A 22 5.15 5.50 0.46
N LEU A 23 3.88 5.13 0.50
CA LEU A 23 3.43 3.77 0.21
C LEU A 23 2.83 3.74 -1.19
N GLU A 24 3.32 2.84 -2.04
CA GLU A 24 2.82 2.68 -3.40
C GLU A 24 2.11 1.34 -3.53
N ILE A 25 0.88 1.37 -4.01
CA ILE A 25 0.08 0.15 -4.18
C ILE A 25 -0.26 -0.02 -5.65
N GLU A 26 0.07 -1.19 -6.17
CA GLU A 26 -0.35 -1.60 -7.50
C GLU A 26 -1.54 -2.55 -7.35
N PHE A 27 -2.65 -2.18 -7.96
CA PHE A 27 -3.87 -2.99 -7.94
C PHE A 27 -3.87 -4.01 -9.08
N SER A 28 -4.66 -5.06 -8.93
CA SER A 28 -4.77 -6.09 -9.96
C SER A 28 -5.34 -5.55 -11.27
N SER A 29 -6.03 -4.42 -11.23
CA SER A 29 -6.51 -3.73 -12.43
C SER A 29 -5.42 -3.02 -13.22
N GLY A 30 -4.21 -2.89 -12.65
CA GLY A 30 -3.11 -2.16 -13.26
C GLY A 30 -2.94 -0.74 -12.76
N SER A 31 -3.87 -0.24 -11.96
CA SER A 31 -3.77 1.09 -11.37
C SER A 31 -2.71 1.13 -10.28
N ILE A 32 -2.03 2.28 -10.16
CA ILE A 32 -1.02 2.50 -9.14
C ILE A 32 -1.38 3.77 -8.38
N VAL A 33 -1.44 3.69 -7.05
CA VAL A 33 -1.77 4.81 -6.18
C VAL A 33 -0.69 4.93 -5.11
N GLN A 34 -0.28 6.17 -4.83
CA GLN A 34 0.69 6.47 -3.78
C GLN A 34 -0.01 7.13 -2.60
N TYR A 35 0.34 6.71 -1.39
CA TYR A 35 -0.20 7.24 -0.14
C TYR A 35 0.93 7.90 0.64
N SER A 36 0.71 9.15 1.04
CA SER A 36 1.71 9.96 1.74
C SER A 36 1.53 9.89 3.25
N GLY A 37 2.62 10.06 4.01
CA GLY A 37 2.56 10.09 5.46
C GLY A 37 2.40 8.73 6.11
N VAL A 38 2.69 7.66 5.39
CA VAL A 38 2.59 6.30 5.92
C VAL A 38 3.87 5.98 6.67
N SER A 39 3.76 5.77 8.00
CA SER A 39 4.92 5.45 8.82
C SER A 39 5.45 4.04 8.52
N PRO A 40 6.73 3.78 8.81
CA PRO A 40 7.28 2.43 8.65
C PRO A 40 6.51 1.37 9.46
N GLU A 41 5.98 1.75 10.61
CA GLU A 41 5.19 0.84 11.43
C GLU A 41 3.90 0.42 10.72
N VAL A 42 3.20 1.36 10.09
CA VAL A 42 1.97 1.05 9.35
C VAL A 42 2.30 0.14 8.17
N HIS A 43 3.37 0.42 7.45
CA HIS A 43 3.81 -0.42 6.35
C HIS A 43 4.12 -1.84 6.84
N ARG A 44 4.83 -1.97 7.96
CA ARG A 44 5.17 -3.27 8.52
C ARG A 44 3.91 -4.06 8.90
N ARG A 45 2.94 -3.40 9.56
CA ARG A 45 1.67 -4.04 9.92
C ARG A 45 0.92 -4.50 8.69
N PHE A 46 0.90 -3.69 7.65
CA PHE A 46 0.25 -4.02 6.39
C PHE A 46 0.87 -5.27 5.77
N MET A 47 2.20 -5.31 5.69
CA MET A 47 2.90 -6.42 5.05
C MET A 47 2.83 -7.71 5.87
N SER A 48 2.63 -7.63 7.17
CA SER A 48 2.49 -8.82 8.02
C SER A 48 1.05 -9.21 8.28
N SER A 49 0.09 -8.48 7.75
CA SER A 49 -1.32 -8.80 7.93
C SER A 49 -1.69 -10.09 7.21
N PRO A 50 -2.47 -10.98 7.85
CA PRO A 50 -2.99 -12.17 7.16
C PRO A 50 -4.03 -11.82 6.10
N SER A 51 -4.59 -10.61 6.15
CA SER A 51 -5.58 -10.14 5.17
C SER A 51 -5.18 -8.75 4.66
N PRO A 52 -4.20 -8.67 3.75
CA PRO A 52 -3.73 -7.35 3.28
C PRO A 52 -4.81 -6.50 2.63
N GLY A 53 -5.74 -7.12 1.91
CA GLY A 53 -6.83 -6.38 1.28
C GLY A 53 -7.74 -5.70 2.29
N SER A 54 -8.09 -6.41 3.37
CA SER A 54 -8.90 -5.83 4.44
C SER A 54 -8.13 -4.76 5.20
N PHE A 55 -6.86 -4.99 5.48
CA PHE A 55 -6.02 -4.00 6.14
C PHE A 55 -5.96 -2.72 5.32
N TYR A 56 -5.78 -2.85 4.02
CA TYR A 56 -5.75 -1.69 3.12
C TYR A 56 -7.05 -0.90 3.21
N GLN A 57 -8.19 -1.58 3.11
CA GLN A 57 -9.48 -0.90 3.14
C GLN A 57 -9.76 -0.21 4.47
N ASP A 58 -9.38 -0.86 5.58
CA ASP A 58 -9.72 -0.35 6.91
C ASP A 58 -8.72 0.68 7.42
N GLN A 59 -7.45 0.56 7.07
CA GLN A 59 -6.38 1.33 7.69
C GLN A 59 -5.67 2.29 6.74
N ILE A 60 -5.76 2.09 5.43
CA ILE A 60 -4.97 2.88 4.48
C ILE A 60 -5.84 3.71 3.55
N ASP A 61 -6.89 3.13 2.98
CA ASP A 61 -7.62 3.70 1.86
C ASP A 61 -8.10 5.14 2.10
N GLU A 62 -8.68 5.42 3.26
CA GLU A 62 -9.22 6.74 3.58
C GLU A 62 -8.44 7.48 4.68
N ASN A 63 -7.38 6.87 5.19
CA ASN A 63 -6.66 7.43 6.34
C ASN A 63 -5.44 8.26 5.94
N PHE A 64 -5.04 8.21 4.69
CA PHE A 64 -3.86 8.92 4.21
C PHE A 64 -4.17 9.64 2.90
N PRO A 65 -3.53 10.81 2.65
CA PRO A 65 -3.63 11.46 1.34
C PRO A 65 -3.11 10.53 0.24
N SER A 66 -3.81 10.47 -0.87
CA SER A 66 -3.45 9.58 -1.96
C SER A 66 -3.33 10.33 -3.27
N ARG A 67 -2.52 9.77 -4.17
CA ARG A 67 -2.32 10.29 -5.51
C ARG A 67 -2.29 9.12 -6.48
N LYS A 68 -3.17 9.15 -7.46
CA LYS A 68 -3.16 8.13 -8.52
C LYS A 68 -2.01 8.41 -9.47
N VAL A 69 -1.14 7.43 -9.64
CA VAL A 69 0.05 7.55 -10.50
C VAL A 69 -0.21 6.93 -11.87
N ARG A 70 -1.01 5.86 -11.90
CA ARG A 70 -1.31 5.18 -13.15
C ARG A 70 -2.69 4.55 -13.18
#